data_c8d676970f59e69dfc7d8ed567a312a4
#
_entry.id   c8d676970f59e69dfc7d8ed567a312a4
#
_cell.length_a   1.000
_cell.length_b   1.000
_cell.length_c   1.000
_cell.angle_alpha   90.00
_cell.angle_beta   90.00
_cell.angle_gamma   90.00
#
_symmetry.space_group_name_H-M   'P 1'
#
loop_
_entity.id
_entity.type
_entity.pdbx_description
1 polymer ?
#
loop_
_entity_poly.entity_id
_entity_poly.type
_entity_poly.pdbx_seq_one_letter_code
_entity_poly.pdbx_strand_id
1 'polypeptide(L)'
;MVAFKQLAGVIFAVIFMSIVGAIYVSYSRGSAKSDFERRAQGLADQIDILAGKDLGTKEFFDINVPPDCQLQFDNNSVVVVDDQRKTHDVEINVTGSMITNRKVTLTLERVENGVIISG
;
A
#
# COMPACT_ATOMS: atom_id res chain seq x y z
N MET A 1 29.06 -44.35 -11.07
CA MET A 1 29.55 -43.00 -11.39
C MET A 1 28.44 -42.13 -11.97
N VAL A 2 27.66 -42.60 -12.93
CA VAL A 2 26.55 -41.81 -13.50
C VAL A 2 25.47 -41.53 -12.45
N ALA A 3 25.15 -42.53 -11.61
CA ALA A 3 24.18 -42.37 -10.51
C ALA A 3 24.62 -41.36 -9.46
N PHE A 4 25.91 -41.22 -9.19
CA PHE A 4 26.46 -40.28 -8.23
C PHE A 4 26.33 -38.83 -8.73
N LYS A 5 26.53 -38.59 -10.01
CA LYS A 5 26.35 -37.25 -10.61
C LYS A 5 24.87 -36.85 -10.62
N GLN A 6 23.97 -37.77 -10.88
CA GLN A 6 22.54 -37.51 -10.82
C GLN A 6 22.06 -37.19 -9.41
N LEU A 7 22.57 -37.90 -8.40
CA LEU A 7 22.24 -37.64 -7.01
C LEU A 7 22.70 -36.24 -6.56
N ALA A 8 23.91 -35.86 -6.90
CA ALA A 8 24.46 -34.53 -6.59
C ALA A 8 23.64 -33.42 -7.26
N GLY A 9 23.18 -33.60 -8.51
CA GLY A 9 22.34 -32.65 -9.20
C GLY A 9 20.98 -32.47 -8.57
N VAL A 10 20.35 -33.57 -8.12
CA VAL A 10 19.05 -33.55 -7.44
C VAL A 10 19.15 -32.81 -6.10
N ILE A 11 20.16 -33.09 -5.30
CA ILE A 11 20.39 -32.42 -4.01
C ILE A 11 20.59 -30.94 -4.22
N PHE A 12 21.37 -30.53 -5.21
CA PHE A 12 21.62 -29.14 -5.52
C PHE A 12 20.33 -28.41 -5.94
N ALA A 13 19.50 -29.03 -6.76
CA ALA A 13 18.21 -28.48 -7.18
C ALA A 13 17.26 -28.26 -6.00
N VAL A 14 17.18 -29.22 -5.07
CA VAL A 14 16.33 -29.10 -3.87
C VAL A 14 16.79 -27.94 -2.99
N ILE A 15 18.10 -27.81 -2.76
CA ILE A 15 18.65 -26.68 -1.98
C ILE A 15 18.34 -25.34 -2.66
N PHE A 16 18.53 -25.26 -3.95
CA PHE A 16 18.24 -24.04 -4.72
C PHE A 16 16.78 -23.63 -4.64
N MET A 17 15.84 -24.56 -4.80
CA MET A 17 14.41 -24.28 -4.69
C MET A 17 14.02 -23.83 -3.29
N SER A 18 14.61 -24.39 -2.24
CA SER A 18 14.38 -23.98 -0.85
C SER A 18 14.79 -22.53 -0.61
N ILE A 19 15.95 -22.13 -1.12
CA ILE A 19 16.45 -20.75 -0.99
C ILE A 19 15.55 -19.78 -1.76
N VAL A 20 15.19 -20.11 -2.99
CA VAL A 20 14.33 -19.27 -3.83
C VAL A 20 12.94 -19.10 -3.20
N GLY A 21 12.37 -20.17 -2.65
CA GLY A 21 11.09 -20.12 -1.96
C GLY A 21 11.11 -19.20 -0.74
N ALA A 22 12.16 -19.28 0.08
CA ALA A 22 12.33 -18.43 1.25
C ALA A 22 12.48 -16.95 0.86
N ILE A 23 13.25 -16.63 -0.16
CA ILE A 23 13.42 -15.28 -0.69
C ILE A 23 12.08 -14.76 -1.22
N TYR A 24 11.34 -15.56 -1.96
CA TYR A 24 10.03 -15.18 -2.51
C TYR A 24 9.03 -14.83 -1.42
N VAL A 25 8.91 -15.63 -0.37
CA VAL A 25 7.99 -15.35 0.76
C VAL A 25 8.39 -14.06 1.47
N SER A 26 9.67 -13.87 1.75
CA SER A 26 10.19 -12.65 2.37
C SER A 26 9.93 -11.42 1.50
N TYR A 27 10.18 -11.52 0.20
CA TYR A 27 9.92 -10.45 -0.77
C TYR A 27 8.42 -10.11 -0.85
N SER A 28 7.56 -11.11 -0.90
CA SER A 28 6.11 -10.92 -0.99
C SER A 28 5.55 -10.13 0.19
N ARG A 29 6.00 -10.42 1.42
CA ARG A 29 5.59 -9.68 2.62
C ARG A 29 6.07 -8.24 2.60
N GLY A 30 7.35 -8.01 2.27
CA GLY A 30 7.92 -6.68 2.14
C GLY A 30 7.27 -5.89 1.00
N SER A 31 6.93 -6.55 -0.10
CA SER A 31 6.26 -5.94 -1.25
C SER A 31 4.87 -5.43 -0.92
N ALA A 32 4.07 -6.16 -0.14
CA ALA A 32 2.73 -5.73 0.25
C ALA A 32 2.75 -4.43 1.05
N LYS A 33 3.65 -4.31 2.02
CA LYS A 33 3.83 -3.08 2.81
C LYS A 33 4.37 -1.93 1.96
N SER A 34 5.35 -2.21 1.10
CA SER A 34 5.95 -1.23 0.20
C SER A 34 4.92 -0.70 -0.80
N ASP A 35 4.09 -1.57 -1.36
CA ASP A 35 3.02 -1.18 -2.27
C ASP A 35 1.96 -0.34 -1.55
N PHE A 36 1.62 -0.67 -0.31
CA PHE A 36 0.71 0.11 0.51
C PHE A 36 1.27 1.52 0.76
N GLU A 37 2.53 1.64 1.17
CA GLU A 37 3.17 2.94 1.40
C GLU A 37 3.21 3.78 0.11
N ARG A 38 3.58 3.18 -1.01
CA ARG A 38 3.62 3.85 -2.31
C ARG A 38 2.22 4.30 -2.72
N ARG A 39 1.23 3.46 -2.50
CA ARG A 39 -0.16 3.77 -2.82
C ARG A 39 -0.69 4.91 -1.94
N ALA A 40 -0.34 4.90 -0.65
CA ALA A 40 -0.72 5.96 0.28
C ALA A 40 -0.08 7.31 -0.11
N GLN A 41 1.18 7.30 -0.54
CA GLN A 41 1.82 8.50 -1.08
C GLN A 41 1.12 8.97 -2.35
N GLY A 42 0.76 8.05 -3.25
CA GLY A 42 -0.02 8.35 -4.45
C GLY A 42 -1.38 8.94 -4.11
N LEU A 43 -2.02 8.47 -3.04
CA LEU A 43 -3.27 9.03 -2.54
C LEU A 43 -3.09 10.47 -2.06
N ALA A 44 -2.02 10.77 -1.31
CA ALA A 44 -1.70 12.13 -0.89
C ALA A 44 -1.47 13.05 -2.10
N ASP A 45 -0.74 12.58 -3.11
CA ASP A 45 -0.52 13.32 -4.36
C ASP A 45 -1.83 13.57 -5.10
N GLN A 46 -2.72 12.58 -5.14
CA GLN A 46 -4.04 12.70 -5.77
C GLN A 46 -4.92 13.72 -5.03
N ILE A 47 -4.85 13.77 -3.70
CA ILE A 47 -5.55 14.77 -2.89
C ILE A 47 -5.05 16.18 -3.23
N ASP A 48 -3.75 16.37 -3.37
CA ASP A 48 -3.17 17.65 -3.74
C ASP A 48 -3.61 18.08 -5.15
N ILE A 49 -3.68 17.16 -6.09
CA ILE A 49 -4.20 17.43 -7.44
C ILE A 49 -5.69 17.82 -7.36
N LEU A 50 -6.47 17.09 -6.59
CA LEU A 50 -7.89 17.34 -6.41
C LEU A 50 -8.15 18.70 -5.73
N ALA A 51 -7.25 19.14 -4.86
CA ALA A 51 -7.33 20.45 -4.22
C ALA A 51 -7.35 21.61 -5.22
N GLY A 52 -6.74 21.42 -6.39
CA GLY A 52 -6.75 22.39 -7.49
C GLY A 52 -7.94 22.25 -8.44
N LYS A 53 -8.84 21.31 -8.21
CA LYS A 53 -10.01 21.07 -9.04
C LYS A 53 -11.23 21.83 -8.52
N ASP A 54 -12.29 21.87 -9.33
CA ASP A 54 -13.54 22.52 -8.97
C ASP A 54 -14.27 21.77 -7.84
N LEU A 55 -15.07 22.48 -7.07
CA LEU A 55 -15.93 21.90 -6.05
C LEU A 55 -16.86 20.86 -6.66
N GLY A 56 -17.03 19.74 -5.97
CA GLY A 56 -17.88 18.63 -6.44
C GLY A 56 -17.16 17.64 -7.34
N THR A 57 -15.90 17.89 -7.70
CA THR A 57 -15.11 16.92 -8.46
C THR A 57 -14.90 15.65 -7.65
N LYS A 58 -15.19 14.51 -8.25
CA LYS A 58 -15.04 13.19 -7.63
C LYS A 58 -14.01 12.39 -8.39
N GLU A 59 -13.17 11.68 -7.65
CA GLU A 59 -12.19 10.74 -8.19
C GLU A 59 -12.20 9.46 -7.37
N PHE A 60 -11.78 8.37 -8.00
CA PHE A 60 -11.72 7.06 -7.38
C PHE A 60 -10.26 6.63 -7.22
N PHE A 61 -9.98 5.96 -6.13
CA PHE A 61 -8.63 5.51 -5.82
C PHE A 61 -8.68 4.14 -5.16
N ASP A 62 -8.03 3.16 -5.79
CA ASP A 62 -7.96 1.80 -5.25
C ASP A 62 -6.76 1.68 -4.32
N ILE A 63 -6.99 1.16 -3.12
CA ILE A 63 -5.93 0.88 -2.16
C ILE A 63 -6.20 -0.43 -1.45
N ASN A 64 -5.14 -1.18 -1.19
CA ASN A 64 -5.17 -2.39 -0.40
C ASN A 64 -4.40 -2.16 0.89
N VAL A 65 -5.11 -2.16 2.02
CA VAL A 65 -4.50 -2.04 3.34
C VAL A 65 -4.20 -3.43 3.87
N PRO A 66 -2.91 -3.80 4.01
CA PRO A 66 -2.53 -5.12 4.49
C PRO A 66 -2.99 -5.39 5.92
N PRO A 67 -3.03 -6.67 6.36
CA PRO A 67 -3.17 -6.99 7.77
C PRO A 67 -2.09 -6.29 8.61
N ASP A 68 -2.44 -5.88 9.81
CA ASP A 68 -1.57 -5.15 10.76
C ASP A 68 -1.19 -3.74 10.31
N CYS A 69 -1.78 -3.25 9.24
CA CYS A 69 -1.59 -1.87 8.76
C CYS A 69 -2.89 -1.08 8.89
N GLN A 70 -2.77 0.24 8.97
CA GLN A 70 -3.90 1.15 9.04
C GLN A 70 -3.66 2.35 8.13
N LEU A 71 -4.72 2.85 7.54
CA LEU A 71 -4.73 4.10 6.79
C LEU A 71 -5.65 5.07 7.53
N GLN A 72 -5.10 6.19 7.97
CA GLN A 72 -5.83 7.22 8.72
C GLN A 72 -5.77 8.55 7.97
N PHE A 73 -6.77 9.35 8.16
CA PHE A 73 -6.84 10.70 7.62
C PHE A 73 -6.94 11.68 8.78
N ASP A 74 -6.05 12.65 8.83
CA ASP A 74 -5.95 13.63 9.90
C ASP A 74 -5.76 15.01 9.28
N ASN A 75 -6.60 15.95 9.61
CA ASN A 75 -6.62 17.31 9.10
C ASN A 75 -5.98 17.49 7.71
N ASN A 76 -4.68 17.76 7.66
CA ASN A 76 -3.91 17.99 6.43
C ASN A 76 -2.92 16.86 6.16
N SER A 77 -3.25 15.63 6.53
CA SER A 77 -2.31 14.51 6.42
C SER A 77 -3.01 13.18 6.10
N VAL A 78 -2.32 12.36 5.32
CA VAL A 78 -2.61 10.93 5.18
C VAL A 78 -1.60 10.18 6.04
N VAL A 79 -2.07 9.39 6.99
CA VAL A 79 -1.23 8.70 7.96
C VAL A 79 -1.24 7.20 7.66
N VAL A 80 -0.07 6.65 7.44
CA VAL A 80 0.15 5.21 7.26
C VAL A 80 0.71 4.65 8.55
N VAL A 81 0.00 3.71 9.14
CA VAL A 81 0.43 3.01 10.36
C VAL A 81 0.72 1.56 10.01
N ASP A 82 1.97 1.17 10.11
CA ASP A 82 2.43 -0.21 10.04
C ASP A 82 3.27 -0.49 11.30
N ASP A 83 4.49 -0.97 11.18
CA ASP A 83 5.44 -1.05 12.30
C ASP A 83 5.88 0.34 12.76
N GLN A 84 5.74 1.35 11.91
CA GLN A 84 6.06 2.75 12.16
C GLN A 84 4.91 3.62 11.66
N ARG A 85 4.77 4.79 12.26
CA ARG A 85 3.81 5.78 11.80
C ARG A 85 4.46 6.73 10.82
N LYS A 86 3.95 6.78 9.59
CA LYS A 86 4.41 7.70 8.55
C LYS A 86 3.29 8.65 8.18
N THR A 87 3.61 9.93 8.12
CA THR A 87 2.66 10.99 7.79
C THR A 87 3.02 11.61 6.44
N HIS A 88 2.06 11.68 5.55
CA HIS A 88 2.18 12.37 4.27
C HIS A 88 1.33 13.63 4.32
N ASP A 89 1.96 14.79 4.33
CA ASP A 89 1.26 16.06 4.39
C ASP A 89 0.60 16.38 3.05
N VAL A 90 -0.58 16.97 3.13
CA VAL A 90 -1.35 17.45 1.97
C VAL A 90 -1.70 18.93 2.15
N GLU A 91 -1.99 19.61 1.06
CA GLU A 91 -2.21 21.06 1.08
C GLU A 91 -3.61 21.47 1.55
N ILE A 92 -4.51 20.50 1.70
CA ILE A 92 -5.92 20.74 2.00
C ILE A 92 -6.39 19.82 3.12
N ASN A 93 -7.46 20.20 3.82
CA ASN A 93 -8.05 19.35 4.85
C ASN A 93 -8.62 18.07 4.25
N VAL A 94 -8.39 16.96 4.92
CA VAL A 94 -8.86 15.64 4.52
C VAL A 94 -9.73 15.07 5.64
N THR A 95 -10.91 14.58 5.27
CA THR A 95 -11.83 13.92 6.20
C THR A 95 -12.15 12.54 5.68
N GLY A 96 -11.98 11.52 6.51
CA GLY A 96 -12.28 10.14 6.16
C GLY A 96 -12.18 9.23 7.35
N SER A 97 -12.80 8.05 7.24
CA SER A 97 -12.75 7.01 8.26
C SER A 97 -11.46 6.19 8.16
N MET A 98 -10.97 5.69 9.27
CA MET A 98 -9.82 4.80 9.32
C MET A 98 -10.12 3.49 8.57
N ILE A 99 -9.15 3.02 7.80
CA ILE A 99 -9.25 1.79 7.02
C ILE A 99 -8.20 0.80 7.52
N THR A 100 -8.63 -0.43 7.77
CA THR A 100 -7.76 -1.51 8.25
C THR A 100 -8.05 -2.80 7.50
N ASN A 101 -7.00 -3.54 7.20
CA ASN A 101 -7.06 -4.92 6.71
C ASN A 101 -8.14 -5.17 5.65
N ARG A 102 -8.19 -4.34 4.62
CA ARG A 102 -9.11 -4.56 3.49
C ARG A 102 -8.65 -3.87 2.22
N LYS A 103 -9.08 -4.42 1.11
CA LYS A 103 -8.98 -3.77 -0.20
C LYS A 103 -10.24 -2.94 -0.42
N VAL A 104 -10.07 -1.68 -0.78
CA VAL A 104 -11.18 -0.75 -0.94
C VAL A 104 -10.93 0.22 -2.09
N THR A 105 -12.02 0.61 -2.76
CA THR A 105 -12.01 1.73 -3.70
C THR A 105 -12.51 2.96 -2.96
N LEU A 106 -11.62 3.94 -2.78
CA LEU A 106 -11.95 5.19 -2.12
C LEU A 106 -12.58 6.16 -3.11
N THR A 107 -13.61 6.87 -2.67
CA THR A 107 -14.17 8.00 -3.40
C THR A 107 -13.68 9.29 -2.77
N LEU A 108 -13.02 10.11 -3.56
CA LEU A 108 -12.46 11.40 -3.16
C LEU A 108 -13.35 12.49 -3.73
N GLU A 109 -13.92 13.33 -2.87
CA GLU A 109 -14.79 14.42 -3.28
C GLU A 109 -14.24 15.75 -2.83
N ARG A 110 -14.08 16.67 -3.77
CA ARG A 110 -13.66 18.03 -3.48
C ARG A 110 -14.81 18.82 -2.91
N VAL A 111 -14.69 19.25 -1.67
CA VAL A 111 -15.67 20.09 -0.96
C VAL A 111 -15.05 21.45 -0.63
N GLU A 112 -15.88 22.38 -0.18
CA GLU A 112 -15.48 23.78 0.05
C GLU A 112 -14.25 23.91 0.96
N ASN A 113 -14.16 23.10 2.02
CA ASN A 113 -13.09 23.19 3.02
C ASN A 113 -12.07 22.06 2.91
N GLY A 114 -12.15 21.19 1.89
CA GLY A 114 -11.22 20.08 1.82
C GLY A 114 -11.64 18.98 0.86
N VAL A 115 -11.20 17.77 1.19
CA VAL A 115 -11.54 16.55 0.47
C VAL A 115 -12.16 15.56 1.43
N ILE A 116 -13.33 15.02 1.07
CA ILE A 116 -13.97 13.94 1.83
C ILE A 116 -13.62 12.62 1.15
N ILE A 117 -13.15 11.68 1.94
CA ILE A 117 -12.79 10.33 1.50
C ILE A 117 -13.78 9.34 2.10
N SER A 118 -14.41 8.57 1.23
CA SER A 118 -15.33 7.50 1.63
C SER A 118 -15.03 6.21 0.89
N GLY A 119 -15.29 5.09 1.51
CA GLY A 119 -14.96 3.81 0.92
C GLY A 119 -15.77 2.64 1.43
#